data_3a0ac1cf855213f6863c6d4061d66630
#
_entry.id   3a0ac1cf855213f6863c6d4061d66630
#
_cell.length_a   1.000
_cell.length_b   1.000
_cell.length_c   1.000
_cell.angle_alpha   90.00
_cell.angle_beta   90.00
_cell.angle_gamma   90.00
#
_symmetry.space_group_name_H-M   'P 1'
#
loop_
_entity.id
_entity.type
_entity.pdbx_description
1 polymer ?
#
loop_
_entity_poly.entity_id
_entity_poly.type
_entity_poly.pdbx_seq_one_letter_code
_entity_poly.pdbx_strand_id
1 'polypeptide(L)'
;FSREGVTGSFMLSEYLPALKGTYGDTTVYVMEGRTDGPSMLVLGVTHPNEPSGHMAAISLVEHCTVDSGTLYVIPRANNSAFTHNDAQEASPHFYHLQTASGTREFVFGSRATNPLDQWPDPDVYTHQPSGQNLSGSETRNLNRGYPGVANGNMTERACYAITELIKDKEIDITVDLHESSPEYPTINAMVAHESAMELASNALLDMMLDGVQISLEPSPPTLHGLTHRELGDFTDTLPVLMETANPSHGRLRGATNEELVLTGKDPYY
;
A
#
# COMPACT_ATOMS: atom_id res chain seq x y z
N PHE A 1 -10.08 -11.58 -17.30
CA PHE A 1 -10.49 -10.19 -17.17
C PHE A 1 -9.77 -9.36 -18.22
N SER A 2 -10.44 -8.33 -18.76
CA SER A 2 -9.85 -7.36 -19.68
C SER A 2 -8.74 -6.59 -18.95
N ARG A 3 -7.69 -6.25 -19.67
CA ARG A 3 -6.61 -5.37 -19.23
C ARG A 3 -6.26 -4.41 -20.35
N GLU A 4 -7.28 -3.86 -20.99
CA GLU A 4 -7.15 -3.06 -22.22
C GLU A 4 -6.26 -1.83 -22.04
N GLY A 5 -6.21 -1.26 -20.84
CA GLY A 5 -5.36 -0.11 -20.54
C GLY A 5 -3.91 -0.47 -20.20
N VAL A 6 -3.60 -1.74 -19.93
CA VAL A 6 -2.22 -2.15 -19.57
C VAL A 6 -1.38 -2.23 -20.84
N THR A 7 -0.37 -1.37 -20.93
CA THR A 7 0.57 -1.28 -22.04
C THR A 7 1.83 -2.12 -21.82
N GLY A 8 2.17 -2.40 -20.56
CA GLY A 8 3.33 -3.19 -20.18
C GLY A 8 3.31 -3.65 -18.72
N SER A 9 4.26 -4.48 -18.37
CA SER A 9 4.53 -4.86 -17.00
C SER A 9 5.97 -5.34 -16.84
N PHE A 10 6.51 -5.19 -15.63
CA PHE A 10 7.82 -5.70 -15.27
C PHE A 10 7.83 -6.14 -13.81
N MET A 11 8.89 -6.84 -13.40
CA MET A 11 9.07 -7.26 -12.01
C MET A 11 9.86 -6.23 -11.23
N LEU A 12 9.50 -6.00 -9.98
CA LEU A 12 10.20 -5.07 -9.09
C LEU A 12 11.69 -5.41 -8.94
N SER A 13 12.04 -6.68 -9.12
CA SER A 13 13.44 -7.15 -9.14
C SER A 13 14.31 -6.56 -10.26
N GLU A 14 13.74 -5.84 -11.24
CA GLU A 14 14.53 -5.06 -12.20
C GLU A 14 15.31 -3.93 -11.51
N TYR A 15 14.79 -3.41 -10.39
CA TYR A 15 15.43 -2.37 -9.58
C TYR A 15 16.34 -2.92 -8.48
N LEU A 16 16.12 -4.16 -8.06
CA LEU A 16 17.01 -4.85 -7.14
C LEU A 16 17.02 -6.37 -7.43
N PRO A 17 18.00 -6.88 -8.19
CA PRO A 17 18.07 -8.30 -8.59
C PRO A 17 18.02 -9.30 -7.44
N ALA A 18 18.38 -8.87 -6.21
CA ALA A 18 18.30 -9.71 -5.02
C ALA A 18 16.86 -10.10 -4.62
N LEU A 19 15.85 -9.45 -5.17
CA LEU A 19 14.43 -9.82 -4.97
C LEU A 19 13.98 -10.94 -5.89
N LYS A 20 14.67 -11.16 -7.00
CA LYS A 20 14.26 -12.10 -8.05
C LYS A 20 14.08 -13.51 -7.52
N GLY A 21 12.87 -14.06 -7.72
CA GLY A 21 12.52 -15.41 -7.27
C GLY A 21 12.22 -15.52 -5.78
N THR A 22 12.15 -14.41 -5.06
CA THR A 22 11.66 -14.36 -3.67
C THR A 22 10.22 -13.85 -3.62
N TYR A 23 9.54 -14.03 -2.50
CA TYR A 23 8.21 -13.43 -2.27
C TYR A 23 8.26 -11.91 -2.04
N GLY A 24 9.44 -11.30 -1.93
CA GLY A 24 9.61 -9.84 -1.96
C GLY A 24 9.48 -9.24 -3.36
N ASP A 25 9.56 -10.06 -4.42
CA ASP A 25 9.36 -9.62 -5.80
C ASP A 25 7.87 -9.50 -6.13
N THR A 26 7.50 -8.50 -6.93
CA THR A 26 6.11 -8.24 -7.31
C THR A 26 6.02 -7.62 -8.69
N THR A 27 4.83 -7.72 -9.31
CA THR A 27 4.59 -7.14 -10.64
C THR A 27 4.22 -5.67 -10.53
N VAL A 28 4.86 -4.86 -11.35
CA VAL A 28 4.50 -3.48 -11.65
C VAL A 28 3.78 -3.45 -12.97
N TYR A 29 2.52 -3.01 -12.99
CA TYR A 29 1.75 -2.80 -14.22
C TYR A 29 1.91 -1.37 -14.70
N VAL A 30 2.00 -1.20 -16.02
CA VAL A 30 2.20 0.10 -16.67
C VAL A 30 1.01 0.38 -17.59
N MET A 31 0.48 1.58 -17.50
CA MET A 31 -0.57 2.11 -18.38
C MET A 31 -0.11 3.46 -18.92
N GLU A 32 0.32 3.47 -20.17
CA GLU A 32 0.80 4.67 -20.86
C GLU A 32 -0.34 5.35 -21.60
N GLY A 33 -0.46 6.65 -21.40
CA GLY A 33 -1.36 7.51 -22.15
C GLY A 33 -0.90 7.72 -23.60
N ARG A 34 -1.79 8.30 -24.41
CA ARG A 34 -1.51 8.62 -25.82
C ARG A 34 -0.61 9.83 -25.99
N THR A 35 -0.51 10.67 -24.97
CA THR A 35 0.26 11.89 -24.94
C THR A 35 1.12 11.95 -23.68
N ASP A 36 2.22 12.68 -23.76
CA ASP A 36 3.05 12.95 -22.58
C ASP A 36 2.25 13.68 -21.49
N GLY A 37 2.60 13.42 -20.25
CA GLY A 37 1.96 14.01 -19.09
C GLY A 37 2.59 13.50 -17.80
N PRO A 38 2.04 13.85 -16.65
CA PRO A 38 2.57 13.43 -15.35
C PRO A 38 2.48 11.90 -15.15
N SER A 39 3.33 11.43 -14.28
CA SER A 39 3.39 10.03 -13.88
C SER A 39 2.85 9.82 -12.47
N MET A 40 2.16 8.70 -12.24
CA MET A 40 1.64 8.33 -10.93
C MET A 40 1.96 6.87 -10.62
N LEU A 41 2.35 6.59 -9.37
CA LEU A 41 2.43 5.25 -8.82
C LEU A 41 1.32 5.02 -7.79
N VAL A 42 0.58 3.94 -7.93
CA VAL A 42 -0.38 3.47 -6.93
C VAL A 42 0.16 2.19 -6.28
N LEU A 43 0.39 2.24 -4.98
CA LEU A 43 0.69 1.09 -4.14
C LEU A 43 -0.64 0.54 -3.60
N GLY A 44 -1.06 -0.62 -4.10
CA GLY A 44 -2.37 -1.17 -3.82
C GLY A 44 -2.51 -1.71 -2.41
N VAL A 45 -1.51 -2.43 -1.93
CA VAL A 45 -1.53 -3.02 -0.59
C VAL A 45 -0.12 -3.15 -0.04
N THR A 46 0.15 -2.34 0.93
CA THR A 46 1.28 -2.45 1.84
C THR A 46 0.97 -3.45 2.97
N HIS A 47 -0.29 -3.49 3.43
CA HIS A 47 -0.79 -4.42 4.44
C HIS A 47 -1.96 -5.25 3.90
N PRO A 48 -1.76 -6.51 3.52
CA PRO A 48 -2.79 -7.38 2.94
C PRO A 48 -4.03 -7.71 3.80
N ASN A 49 -4.06 -7.32 5.06
CA ASN A 49 -5.25 -7.30 5.91
C ASN A 49 -6.07 -6.00 5.79
N GLU A 50 -5.74 -5.16 4.82
CA GLU A 50 -6.42 -3.91 4.44
C GLU A 50 -6.98 -4.05 3.00
N PRO A 51 -8.11 -4.74 2.80
CA PRO A 51 -8.50 -5.29 1.49
C PRO A 51 -8.93 -4.26 0.45
N SER A 52 -9.41 -3.06 0.84
CA SER A 52 -9.93 -2.08 -0.11
C SER A 52 -8.86 -1.58 -1.09
N GLY A 53 -7.63 -1.38 -0.60
CA GLY A 53 -6.50 -0.96 -1.43
C GLY A 53 -6.14 -1.99 -2.50
N HIS A 54 -6.22 -3.30 -2.17
CA HIS A 54 -6.02 -4.38 -3.13
C HIS A 54 -7.11 -4.38 -4.22
N MET A 55 -8.37 -4.27 -3.80
CA MET A 55 -9.49 -4.22 -4.73
C MET A 55 -9.42 -3.00 -5.66
N ALA A 56 -9.07 -1.85 -5.11
CA ALA A 56 -8.90 -0.62 -5.90
C ALA A 56 -7.77 -0.76 -6.93
N ALA A 57 -6.61 -1.26 -6.53
CA ALA A 57 -5.48 -1.48 -7.44
C ALA A 57 -5.78 -2.51 -8.53
N ILE A 58 -6.47 -3.61 -8.19
CA ILE A 58 -6.93 -4.60 -9.18
C ILE A 58 -7.92 -3.96 -10.15
N SER A 59 -8.87 -3.14 -9.66
CA SER A 59 -9.82 -2.43 -10.51
C SER A 59 -9.13 -1.47 -11.49
N LEU A 60 -8.09 -0.75 -11.03
CA LEU A 60 -7.28 0.08 -11.92
C LEU A 60 -6.63 -0.75 -13.03
N VAL A 61 -5.97 -1.87 -12.69
CA VAL A 61 -5.31 -2.75 -13.67
C VAL A 61 -6.31 -3.34 -14.69
N GLU A 62 -7.53 -3.65 -14.26
CA GLU A 62 -8.54 -4.29 -15.11
C GLU A 62 -9.33 -3.32 -15.98
N HIS A 63 -9.54 -2.08 -15.52
CA HIS A 63 -10.53 -1.17 -16.12
C HIS A 63 -10.01 0.24 -16.43
N CYS A 64 -8.86 0.65 -15.88
CA CYS A 64 -8.34 1.98 -16.12
C CYS A 64 -7.74 2.10 -17.52
N THR A 65 -7.99 3.24 -18.17
CA THR A 65 -7.28 3.70 -19.35
C THR A 65 -6.73 5.08 -19.07
N VAL A 66 -5.52 5.37 -19.58
CA VAL A 66 -4.83 6.63 -19.36
C VAL A 66 -4.82 7.42 -20.66
N ASP A 67 -5.27 8.67 -20.65
CA ASP A 67 -5.26 9.52 -21.83
C ASP A 67 -3.93 10.25 -22.00
N SER A 68 -3.32 10.70 -20.87
CA SER A 68 -2.07 11.46 -20.84
C SER A 68 -1.22 11.04 -19.64
N GLY A 69 0.10 10.98 -19.84
CA GLY A 69 1.05 10.57 -18.80
C GLY A 69 1.11 9.04 -18.61
N THR A 70 1.59 8.60 -17.46
CA THR A 70 1.79 7.17 -17.16
C THR A 70 1.29 6.81 -15.77
N LEU A 71 0.47 5.78 -15.67
CA LEU A 71 0.08 5.19 -14.40
C LEU A 71 0.82 3.86 -14.18
N TYR A 72 1.54 3.79 -13.07
CA TYR A 72 2.14 2.56 -12.54
C TYR A 72 1.27 2.03 -11.41
N VAL A 73 1.01 0.74 -11.38
CA VAL A 73 0.23 0.11 -10.30
C VAL A 73 0.96 -1.13 -9.79
N ILE A 74 1.17 -1.18 -8.48
CA ILE A 74 1.67 -2.36 -7.77
C ILE A 74 0.54 -2.90 -6.89
N PRO A 75 -0.27 -3.88 -7.33
CA PRO A 75 -1.42 -4.36 -6.56
C PRO A 75 -1.03 -5.07 -5.27
N ARG A 76 0.20 -5.56 -5.16
CA ARG A 76 0.74 -6.30 -4.01
C ARG A 76 2.10 -5.74 -3.63
N ALA A 77 2.15 -4.56 -3.01
CA ALA A 77 3.41 -3.94 -2.59
C ALA A 77 4.18 -4.83 -1.61
N ASN A 78 3.50 -5.43 -0.61
CA ASN A 78 4.06 -6.48 0.23
C ASN A 78 3.55 -7.85 -0.21
N ASN A 79 4.10 -8.39 -1.29
CA ASN A 79 3.65 -9.67 -1.85
C ASN A 79 3.85 -10.86 -0.88
N SER A 80 4.90 -10.87 -0.07
CA SER A 80 5.12 -11.92 0.94
C SER A 80 4.02 -11.97 2.00
N ALA A 81 3.51 -10.82 2.41
CA ALA A 81 2.45 -10.75 3.41
C ALA A 81 1.10 -11.32 2.94
N PHE A 82 0.91 -11.55 1.63
CA PHE A 82 -0.23 -12.30 1.09
C PHE A 82 -0.14 -13.82 1.29
N THR A 83 1.03 -14.35 1.66
CA THR A 83 1.25 -15.81 1.78
C THR A 83 0.87 -16.37 3.16
N HIS A 84 0.45 -15.54 4.09
CA HIS A 84 -0.03 -15.92 5.42
C HIS A 84 -1.07 -14.92 5.94
N ASN A 85 -1.74 -15.26 7.02
CA ASN A 85 -2.64 -14.38 7.74
C ASN A 85 -2.38 -14.45 9.26
N ASP A 86 -3.05 -13.57 10.01
CA ASP A 86 -2.91 -13.49 11.46
C ASP A 86 -3.86 -14.49 12.13
N ALA A 87 -3.43 -15.74 12.23
CA ALA A 87 -4.25 -16.85 12.74
C ALA A 87 -4.79 -16.62 14.17
N GLN A 88 -4.08 -15.84 15.00
CA GLN A 88 -4.51 -15.47 16.35
C GLN A 88 -5.75 -14.56 16.37
N GLU A 89 -5.98 -13.84 15.28
CA GLU A 89 -7.16 -12.99 15.10
C GLU A 89 -8.35 -13.73 14.46
N ALA A 90 -8.21 -15.04 14.22
CA ALA A 90 -9.18 -15.86 13.49
C ALA A 90 -9.56 -15.29 12.12
N SER A 91 -8.63 -14.56 11.49
CA SER A 91 -8.85 -13.94 10.18
C SER A 91 -9.11 -15.00 9.11
N PRO A 92 -10.03 -14.74 8.17
CA PRO A 92 -10.23 -15.60 7.02
C PRO A 92 -8.97 -15.56 6.15
N HIS A 93 -8.67 -16.64 5.44
CA HIS A 93 -7.57 -16.64 4.46
C HIS A 93 -8.02 -16.09 3.11
N PHE A 94 -9.32 -16.23 2.81
CA PHE A 94 -9.94 -15.73 1.59
C PHE A 94 -11.24 -15.02 1.91
N TYR A 95 -11.61 -14.09 1.04
CA TYR A 95 -12.95 -13.49 1.02
C TYR A 95 -13.48 -13.45 -0.41
N HIS A 96 -14.81 -13.45 -0.55
CA HIS A 96 -15.50 -13.57 -1.82
C HIS A 96 -16.37 -12.35 -2.09
N LEU A 97 -16.16 -11.74 -3.24
CA LEU A 97 -16.94 -10.60 -3.71
C LEU A 97 -17.85 -11.02 -4.84
N GLN A 98 -19.14 -10.72 -4.74
CA GLN A 98 -20.08 -10.89 -5.85
C GLN A 98 -19.93 -9.74 -6.82
N THR A 99 -19.62 -10.03 -8.06
CA THR A 99 -19.47 -9.06 -9.15
C THR A 99 -20.41 -9.38 -10.29
N ALA A 100 -20.57 -8.45 -11.24
CA ALA A 100 -21.37 -8.69 -12.43
C ALA A 100 -20.88 -9.88 -13.28
N SER A 101 -19.59 -10.22 -13.18
CA SER A 101 -18.98 -11.36 -13.89
C SER A 101 -18.95 -12.65 -13.05
N GLY A 102 -19.54 -12.67 -11.88
CA GLY A 102 -19.58 -13.81 -10.96
C GLY A 102 -18.83 -13.57 -9.64
N THR A 103 -18.73 -14.63 -8.85
CA THR A 103 -17.99 -14.59 -7.57
C THR A 103 -16.49 -14.52 -7.84
N ARG A 104 -15.83 -13.57 -7.19
CA ARG A 104 -14.36 -13.44 -7.20
C ARG A 104 -13.83 -13.75 -5.81
N GLU A 105 -12.75 -14.51 -5.76
CA GLU A 105 -12.01 -14.81 -4.54
C GLU A 105 -10.77 -13.91 -4.44
N PHE A 106 -10.56 -13.35 -3.25
CA PHE A 106 -9.38 -12.57 -2.92
C PHE A 106 -8.70 -13.13 -1.67
N VAL A 107 -7.38 -12.98 -1.60
CA VAL A 107 -6.61 -13.37 -0.42
C VAL A 107 -6.69 -12.25 0.62
N PHE A 108 -6.97 -12.62 1.85
CA PHE A 108 -6.81 -11.79 3.04
C PHE A 108 -5.51 -12.18 3.73
N GLY A 109 -4.51 -11.30 3.69
CA GLY A 109 -3.19 -11.59 4.21
C GLY A 109 -2.92 -10.99 5.58
N SER A 110 -1.66 -10.81 5.91
CA SER A 110 -1.17 -10.20 7.14
C SER A 110 -0.68 -8.77 6.93
N ARG A 111 -0.53 -8.03 8.01
CA ARG A 111 0.15 -6.73 8.04
C ARG A 111 1.65 -6.83 7.74
N ALA A 112 2.27 -7.96 8.03
CA ALA A 112 3.72 -8.14 8.02
C ALA A 112 4.18 -9.18 7.01
N THR A 113 5.36 -8.98 6.43
CA THR A 113 6.10 -9.99 5.66
C THR A 113 6.10 -11.33 6.39
N ASN A 114 5.89 -12.43 5.64
CA ASN A 114 5.81 -13.77 6.19
C ASN A 114 7.09 -14.14 6.95
N PRO A 115 6.98 -14.64 8.18
CA PRO A 115 8.14 -15.13 8.93
C PRO A 115 8.94 -16.23 8.22
N LEU A 116 8.33 -16.99 7.33
CA LEU A 116 9.06 -18.00 6.53
C LEU A 116 10.02 -17.36 5.52
N ASP A 117 9.78 -16.12 5.13
CA ASP A 117 10.59 -15.38 4.18
C ASP A 117 11.63 -14.47 4.86
N GLN A 118 11.32 -14.06 6.09
CA GLN A 118 12.19 -13.15 6.86
C GLN A 118 12.11 -13.47 8.36
N TRP A 119 13.11 -14.14 8.90
CA TRP A 119 13.22 -14.54 10.30
C TRP A 119 14.69 -14.73 10.72
N PRO A 120 15.07 -14.51 11.99
CA PRO A 120 14.24 -14.01 13.12
C PRO A 120 14.03 -12.50 13.12
N ASP A 121 13.00 -12.04 13.85
CA ASP A 121 12.87 -10.63 14.18
C ASP A 121 13.97 -10.24 15.18
N PRO A 122 14.56 -9.04 15.08
CA PRO A 122 15.46 -8.51 16.10
C PRO A 122 14.67 -8.14 17.38
N ASP A 123 15.34 -7.98 18.51
CA ASP A 123 14.70 -7.47 19.72
C ASP A 123 14.18 -6.02 19.52
N VAL A 124 14.96 -5.23 18.79
CA VAL A 124 14.63 -3.85 18.41
C VAL A 124 14.92 -3.67 16.93
N TYR A 125 13.95 -3.16 16.18
CA TYR A 125 14.18 -2.71 14.82
C TYR A 125 14.60 -1.25 14.83
N THR A 126 15.79 -0.98 14.28
CA THR A 126 16.30 0.39 14.12
C THR A 126 16.16 0.80 12.67
N HIS A 127 15.26 1.73 12.42
CA HIS A 127 14.98 2.25 11.08
C HIS A 127 16.21 2.95 10.48
N GLN A 128 16.50 2.65 9.24
CA GLN A 128 17.54 3.33 8.46
C GLN A 128 16.89 4.29 7.46
N PRO A 129 17.33 5.57 7.35
CA PRO A 129 18.52 6.17 7.98
C PRO A 129 18.24 6.95 9.29
N SER A 130 16.97 7.04 9.77
CA SER A 130 16.61 7.95 10.87
C SER A 130 17.18 7.54 12.24
N GLY A 131 17.49 6.26 12.43
CA GLY A 131 17.89 5.71 13.73
C GLY A 131 16.71 5.53 14.71
N GLN A 132 15.46 5.70 14.26
CA GLN A 132 14.28 5.47 15.09
C GLN A 132 14.21 4.00 15.52
N ASN A 133 14.03 3.77 16.82
CA ASN A 133 13.85 2.43 17.37
C ASN A 133 12.36 2.08 17.43
N LEU A 134 12.03 0.91 16.92
CA LEU A 134 10.69 0.33 16.88
C LEU A 134 10.69 -1.07 17.48
N SER A 135 9.51 -1.62 17.72
CA SER A 135 9.38 -3.04 18.09
C SER A 135 10.07 -3.93 17.06
N GLY A 136 10.71 -5.00 17.50
CA GLY A 136 11.46 -5.89 16.61
C GLY A 136 10.62 -6.45 15.46
N SER A 137 9.33 -6.73 15.68
CA SER A 137 8.40 -7.21 14.64
C SER A 137 8.14 -6.20 13.52
N GLU A 138 8.35 -4.89 13.75
CA GLU A 138 8.20 -3.85 12.72
C GLU A 138 9.27 -3.97 11.61
N THR A 139 10.32 -4.77 11.81
CA THR A 139 11.28 -5.12 10.75
C THR A 139 10.61 -5.78 9.54
N ARG A 140 9.43 -6.40 9.74
CA ARG A 140 8.64 -7.05 8.68
C ARG A 140 7.48 -6.21 8.17
N ASN A 141 7.32 -4.98 8.67
CA ASN A 141 6.31 -4.05 8.20
C ASN A 141 6.86 -3.19 7.06
N LEU A 142 6.30 -3.33 5.85
CA LEU A 142 6.74 -2.58 4.68
C LEU A 142 6.65 -1.05 4.95
N ASN A 143 5.59 -0.59 5.62
CA ASN A 143 5.39 0.82 5.96
C ASN A 143 6.19 1.26 7.21
N ARG A 144 7.32 0.59 7.47
CA ARG A 144 8.36 0.98 8.43
C ARG A 144 9.76 0.84 7.83
N GLY A 145 9.84 0.37 6.57
CA GLY A 145 11.11 0.08 5.92
C GLY A 145 11.58 1.13 4.91
N TYR A 146 10.74 2.10 4.50
CA TYR A 146 11.14 3.13 3.53
C TYR A 146 12.19 4.09 4.09
N PRO A 147 13.11 4.64 3.28
CA PRO A 147 13.25 4.49 1.82
C PRO A 147 13.86 3.15 1.41
N GLY A 148 14.19 2.28 2.34
CA GLY A 148 14.74 0.97 2.10
C GLY A 148 16.27 0.91 2.11
N VAL A 149 16.80 -0.32 2.15
CA VAL A 149 18.23 -0.63 2.20
C VAL A 149 18.53 -1.75 1.21
N ALA A 150 19.40 -1.50 0.22
CA ALA A 150 19.70 -2.44 -0.87
C ALA A 150 20.23 -3.80 -0.40
N ASN A 151 20.99 -3.85 0.68
CA ASN A 151 21.54 -5.04 1.30
C ASN A 151 20.93 -5.35 2.68
N GLY A 152 19.77 -4.78 2.96
CA GLY A 152 18.98 -5.03 4.15
C GLY A 152 18.23 -6.37 4.13
N ASN A 153 17.26 -6.53 5.02
CA ASN A 153 16.35 -7.67 5.00
C ASN A 153 15.39 -7.61 3.78
N MET A 154 14.54 -8.60 3.59
CA MET A 154 13.67 -8.66 2.41
C MET A 154 12.68 -7.49 2.35
N THR A 155 12.11 -7.09 3.49
CA THR A 155 11.20 -5.94 3.58
C THR A 155 11.89 -4.63 3.20
N GLU A 156 13.08 -4.38 3.75
CA GLU A 156 13.88 -3.20 3.41
C GLU A 156 14.32 -3.18 1.94
N ARG A 157 14.62 -4.36 1.37
CA ARG A 157 14.95 -4.50 -0.07
C ARG A 157 13.75 -4.17 -0.96
N ALA A 158 12.54 -4.60 -0.58
CA ALA A 158 11.34 -4.26 -1.33
C ALA A 158 11.07 -2.75 -1.29
N CYS A 159 11.20 -2.10 -0.13
CA CYS A 159 11.11 -0.64 0.00
C CYS A 159 12.16 0.06 -0.87
N TYR A 160 13.42 -0.41 -0.84
CA TYR A 160 14.49 0.15 -1.66
C TYR A 160 14.16 0.08 -3.15
N ALA A 161 13.71 -1.07 -3.64
CA ALA A 161 13.38 -1.26 -5.04
C ALA A 161 12.21 -0.38 -5.49
N ILE A 162 11.19 -0.16 -4.65
CA ILE A 162 10.09 0.79 -4.91
C ILE A 162 10.63 2.22 -4.96
N THR A 163 11.52 2.60 -4.05
CA THR A 163 12.14 3.93 -4.04
C THR A 163 12.99 4.18 -5.30
N GLU A 164 13.76 3.18 -5.75
CA GLU A 164 14.57 3.29 -6.98
C GLU A 164 13.69 3.31 -8.25
N LEU A 165 12.57 2.57 -8.26
CA LEU A 165 11.56 2.69 -9.33
C LEU A 165 11.06 4.13 -9.44
N ILE A 166 10.70 4.76 -8.30
CA ILE A 166 10.20 6.14 -8.27
C ILE A 166 11.24 7.10 -8.83
N LYS A 167 12.51 6.96 -8.45
CA LYS A 167 13.60 7.80 -8.94
C LYS A 167 13.89 7.60 -10.42
N ASP A 168 13.98 6.33 -10.88
CA ASP A 168 14.30 6.00 -12.27
C ASP A 168 13.22 6.46 -13.24
N LYS A 169 11.95 6.31 -12.84
CA LYS A 169 10.81 6.73 -13.66
C LYS A 169 10.39 8.17 -13.44
N GLU A 170 11.10 8.90 -12.58
CA GLU A 170 10.79 10.30 -12.24
C GLU A 170 9.30 10.46 -11.89
N ILE A 171 8.78 9.59 -11.00
CA ILE A 171 7.34 9.53 -10.68
C ILE A 171 6.91 10.78 -9.94
N ASP A 172 5.99 11.55 -10.52
CA ASP A 172 5.51 12.81 -9.97
C ASP A 172 4.65 12.62 -8.72
N ILE A 173 3.78 11.60 -8.69
CA ILE A 173 2.82 11.39 -7.61
C ILE A 173 2.87 9.92 -7.16
N THR A 174 2.92 9.69 -5.85
CA THR A 174 2.79 8.35 -5.28
C THR A 174 1.61 8.30 -4.32
N VAL A 175 0.71 7.34 -4.52
CA VAL A 175 -0.45 7.10 -3.66
C VAL A 175 -0.34 5.71 -3.04
N ASP A 176 -0.31 5.65 -1.70
CA ASP A 176 -0.30 4.40 -0.94
C ASP A 176 -1.68 4.19 -0.30
N LEU A 177 -2.31 3.04 -0.56
CA LEU A 177 -3.68 2.75 -0.15
C LEU A 177 -3.69 1.92 1.12
N HIS A 178 -4.21 2.50 2.20
CA HIS A 178 -4.28 1.91 3.53
C HIS A 178 -5.69 1.94 4.12
N GLU A 179 -5.85 1.15 5.16
CA GLU A 179 -7.01 1.18 6.05
C GLU A 179 -6.57 1.16 7.51
N SER A 180 -7.38 1.77 8.36
CA SER A 180 -7.14 1.82 9.80
C SER A 180 -8.40 1.49 10.58
N SER A 181 -8.26 1.22 11.90
CA SER A 181 -9.41 0.98 12.74
C SER A 181 -10.33 2.19 12.83
N PRO A 182 -11.67 2.01 12.90
CA PRO A 182 -12.63 3.12 12.92
C PRO A 182 -12.44 4.09 14.09
N GLU A 183 -11.87 3.63 15.19
CA GLU A 183 -11.58 4.44 16.39
C GLU A 183 -10.19 5.12 16.35
N TYR A 184 -9.43 4.95 15.27
CA TYR A 184 -8.14 5.62 15.14
C TYR A 184 -8.32 7.11 14.80
N PRO A 185 -7.54 8.02 15.41
CA PRO A 185 -7.71 9.47 15.17
C PRO A 185 -7.56 9.88 13.71
N THR A 186 -6.63 9.26 12.98
CA THR A 186 -6.43 9.50 11.55
C THR A 186 -7.18 8.43 10.77
N ILE A 187 -8.41 8.74 10.41
CA ILE A 187 -9.32 7.83 9.72
C ILE A 187 -10.14 8.60 8.67
N ASN A 188 -10.46 7.96 7.56
CA ASN A 188 -11.03 8.60 6.38
C ASN A 188 -10.26 9.87 6.03
N ALA A 189 -8.95 9.70 5.88
CA ALA A 189 -8.00 10.79 5.73
C ALA A 189 -7.02 10.55 4.59
N MET A 190 -6.56 11.63 3.98
CA MET A 190 -5.31 11.67 3.25
C MET A 190 -4.21 12.14 4.19
N VAL A 191 -3.08 11.45 4.24
CA VAL A 191 -1.87 11.89 4.94
C VAL A 191 -0.85 12.28 3.88
N ALA A 192 -0.46 13.55 3.83
CA ALA A 192 0.41 14.08 2.80
C ALA A 192 1.71 14.63 3.35
N HIS A 193 2.81 14.40 2.64
CA HIS A 193 4.06 15.08 2.88
C HIS A 193 3.89 16.59 2.68
N GLU A 194 4.73 17.42 3.31
CA GLU A 194 4.67 18.88 3.15
C GLU A 194 4.80 19.34 1.70
N SER A 195 5.59 18.62 0.88
CA SER A 195 5.70 18.88 -0.57
C SER A 195 4.42 18.58 -1.35
N ALA A 196 3.59 17.65 -0.85
CA ALA A 196 2.36 17.18 -1.49
C ALA A 196 1.09 17.89 -0.99
N MET A 197 1.18 18.80 0.00
CA MET A 197 0.01 19.41 0.64
C MET A 197 -0.87 20.22 -0.32
N GLU A 198 -0.28 20.91 -1.30
CA GLU A 198 -1.05 21.67 -2.29
C GLU A 198 -1.86 20.71 -3.19
N LEU A 199 -1.21 19.66 -3.72
CA LEU A 199 -1.86 18.62 -4.50
C LEU A 199 -3.00 17.95 -3.72
N ALA A 200 -2.71 17.53 -2.48
CA ALA A 200 -3.68 16.85 -1.62
C ALA A 200 -4.86 17.76 -1.25
N SER A 201 -4.62 19.07 -1.05
CA SER A 201 -5.68 20.03 -0.78
C SER A 201 -6.64 20.20 -1.98
N ASN A 202 -6.09 20.26 -3.19
CA ASN A 202 -6.89 20.33 -4.41
C ASN A 202 -7.70 19.04 -4.61
N ALA A 203 -7.07 17.88 -4.46
CA ALA A 203 -7.76 16.59 -4.52
C ALA A 203 -8.87 16.46 -3.47
N LEU A 204 -8.63 16.95 -2.25
CA LEU A 204 -9.65 16.99 -1.19
C LEU A 204 -10.89 17.79 -1.62
N LEU A 205 -10.67 18.97 -2.20
CA LEU A 205 -11.78 19.82 -2.67
C LEU A 205 -12.60 19.12 -3.77
N ASP A 206 -11.94 18.48 -4.72
CA ASP A 206 -12.62 17.73 -5.78
C ASP A 206 -13.42 16.55 -5.21
N MET A 207 -12.83 15.78 -4.29
CA MET A 207 -13.52 14.67 -3.60
C MET A 207 -14.73 15.16 -2.79
N MET A 208 -14.62 16.29 -2.12
CA MET A 208 -15.75 16.90 -1.40
C MET A 208 -16.89 17.32 -2.34
N LEU A 209 -16.58 17.84 -3.52
CA LEU A 209 -17.58 18.16 -4.55
C LEU A 209 -18.32 16.91 -5.04
N ASP A 210 -17.62 15.77 -5.09
CA ASP A 210 -18.20 14.46 -5.42
C ASP A 210 -18.92 13.79 -4.23
N GLY A 211 -18.99 14.47 -3.08
CA GLY A 211 -19.69 13.99 -1.89
C GLY A 211 -18.88 13.02 -1.02
N VAL A 212 -17.58 12.85 -1.30
CA VAL A 212 -16.69 12.03 -0.48
C VAL A 212 -16.24 12.83 0.74
N GLN A 213 -16.49 12.29 1.93
CA GLN A 213 -16.07 12.90 3.19
C GLN A 213 -14.73 12.30 3.63
N ILE A 214 -13.68 13.07 3.46
CA ILE A 214 -12.32 12.69 3.85
C ILE A 214 -11.64 13.93 4.47
N SER A 215 -10.70 13.71 5.39
CA SER A 215 -9.85 14.76 5.96
C SER A 215 -8.48 14.80 5.29
N LEU A 216 -7.73 15.85 5.55
CA LEU A 216 -6.33 15.98 5.14
C LEU A 216 -5.46 16.22 6.38
N GLU A 217 -4.47 15.35 6.55
CA GLU A 217 -3.53 15.40 7.68
C GLU A 217 -2.10 15.58 7.15
N PRO A 218 -1.29 16.41 7.80
CA PRO A 218 0.12 16.50 7.45
C PRO A 218 0.89 15.26 7.94
N SER A 219 1.83 14.80 7.13
CA SER A 219 2.77 13.75 7.51
C SER A 219 3.61 14.19 8.71
N PRO A 220 3.58 13.47 9.85
CA PRO A 220 4.38 13.83 11.02
C PRO A 220 5.88 13.74 10.71
N PRO A 221 6.67 14.81 10.95
CA PRO A 221 8.10 14.83 10.62
C PRO A 221 8.97 13.89 11.48
N THR A 222 8.41 13.37 12.56
CA THR A 222 9.11 12.47 13.50
C THR A 222 8.71 11.00 13.35
N LEU A 223 7.84 10.69 12.39
CA LEU A 223 7.38 9.32 12.17
C LEU A 223 8.04 8.76 10.91
N HIS A 224 9.04 7.90 11.10
CA HIS A 224 9.89 7.40 10.03
C HIS A 224 9.51 6.00 9.54
N GLY A 225 9.98 5.70 8.32
CA GLY A 225 9.80 4.40 7.66
C GLY A 225 8.51 4.28 6.84
N LEU A 226 7.66 5.33 6.83
CA LEU A 226 6.38 5.33 6.11
C LEU A 226 6.52 5.94 4.71
N THR A 227 5.70 5.47 3.78
CA THR A 227 5.66 5.97 2.39
C THR A 227 5.48 7.47 2.31
N HIS A 228 4.45 8.01 2.99
CA HIS A 228 4.15 9.43 2.99
C HIS A 228 5.23 10.33 3.61
N ARG A 229 6.17 9.76 4.38
CA ARG A 229 7.29 10.52 4.96
C ARG A 229 8.55 10.32 4.12
N GLU A 230 9.02 9.09 4.03
CA GLU A 230 10.34 8.82 3.45
C GLU A 230 10.40 9.04 1.93
N LEU A 231 9.31 8.77 1.20
CA LEU A 231 9.32 9.03 -0.25
C LEU A 231 9.39 10.53 -0.55
N GLY A 232 8.78 11.39 0.27
CA GLY A 232 8.90 12.83 0.14
C GLY A 232 10.28 13.37 0.56
N ASP A 233 10.91 12.74 1.56
CA ASP A 233 12.23 13.15 2.03
C ASP A 233 13.38 12.68 1.11
N PHE A 234 13.20 11.56 0.37
CA PHE A 234 14.28 10.91 -0.38
C PHE A 234 14.07 10.82 -1.90
N THR A 235 12.95 11.34 -2.41
CA THR A 235 12.64 11.42 -3.86
C THR A 235 11.94 12.75 -4.17
N ASP A 236 11.72 13.01 -5.45
CA ASP A 236 10.98 14.20 -5.91
C ASP A 236 9.47 13.95 -6.06
N THR A 237 8.98 12.75 -5.77
CA THR A 237 7.55 12.41 -5.84
C THR A 237 6.73 13.19 -4.79
N LEU A 238 5.46 13.43 -5.08
CA LEU A 238 4.48 13.99 -4.15
C LEU A 238 3.71 12.83 -3.48
N PRO A 239 4.14 12.35 -2.29
CA PRO A 239 3.52 11.18 -1.70
C PRO A 239 2.30 11.53 -0.86
N VAL A 240 1.24 10.76 -1.08
CA VAL A 240 -0.01 10.79 -0.32
C VAL A 240 -0.36 9.36 0.11
N LEU A 241 -0.72 9.19 1.36
CA LEU A 241 -1.28 7.95 1.88
C LEU A 241 -2.77 8.13 2.14
N MET A 242 -3.58 7.18 1.69
CA MET A 242 -5.02 7.16 1.94
C MET A 242 -5.29 6.21 3.12
N GLU A 243 -6.06 6.68 4.10
CA GLU A 243 -6.41 5.91 5.29
C GLU A 243 -7.93 5.82 5.40
N THR A 244 -8.50 4.68 4.96
CA THR A 244 -9.95 4.44 5.05
C THR A 244 -10.30 3.55 6.23
N ALA A 245 -11.58 3.49 6.62
CA ALA A 245 -12.02 2.72 7.77
C ALA A 245 -12.04 1.21 7.47
N ASN A 246 -11.41 0.41 8.35
CA ASN A 246 -11.50 -1.04 8.33
C ASN A 246 -12.03 -1.57 9.66
N PRO A 247 -13.31 -1.94 9.75
CA PRO A 247 -13.90 -2.46 10.99
C PRO A 247 -13.23 -3.73 11.52
N SER A 248 -12.59 -4.51 10.65
CA SER A 248 -11.86 -5.72 11.07
C SER A 248 -10.60 -5.43 11.89
N HIS A 249 -10.13 -4.19 11.90
CA HIS A 249 -9.00 -3.73 12.70
C HIS A 249 -9.40 -3.08 14.03
N GLY A 250 -10.71 -2.88 14.27
CA GLY A 250 -11.22 -2.21 15.48
C GLY A 250 -10.89 -2.95 16.77
N ARG A 251 -10.89 -2.22 17.88
CA ARG A 251 -10.65 -2.77 19.23
C ARG A 251 -11.88 -3.49 19.79
N LEU A 252 -13.06 -3.00 19.41
CA LEU A 252 -14.36 -3.53 19.86
C LEU A 252 -15.01 -4.25 18.68
N ARG A 253 -14.53 -5.44 18.38
CA ARG A 253 -15.02 -6.26 17.27
C ARG A 253 -15.16 -7.71 17.67
N GLY A 254 -15.99 -8.44 16.95
CA GLY A 254 -16.04 -9.90 17.02
C GLY A 254 -14.85 -10.56 16.33
N ALA A 255 -14.91 -11.85 16.16
CA ALA A 255 -13.94 -12.57 15.35
C ALA A 255 -13.98 -12.06 13.92
N THR A 256 -12.81 -11.79 13.35
CA THR A 256 -12.68 -11.37 11.95
C THR A 256 -13.22 -12.49 11.05
N ASN A 257 -14.22 -12.19 10.28
CA ASN A 257 -14.84 -13.10 9.32
C ASN A 257 -15.07 -12.40 7.98
N GLU A 258 -15.50 -13.13 6.98
CA GLU A 258 -15.70 -12.59 5.63
C GLU A 258 -16.76 -11.47 5.60
N GLU A 259 -17.84 -11.58 6.37
CA GLU A 259 -18.88 -10.55 6.42
C GLU A 259 -18.33 -9.24 6.98
N LEU A 260 -17.56 -9.30 8.06
CA LEU A 260 -16.92 -8.12 8.65
C LEU A 260 -15.97 -7.44 7.66
N VAL A 261 -15.13 -8.23 6.96
CA VAL A 261 -14.19 -7.72 5.95
C VAL A 261 -14.89 -7.03 4.79
N LEU A 262 -16.00 -7.60 4.29
CA LEU A 262 -16.68 -7.09 3.10
C LEU A 262 -17.68 -5.97 3.40
N THR A 263 -18.37 -6.03 4.53
CA THR A 263 -19.51 -5.15 4.81
C THR A 263 -19.32 -4.24 6.00
N GLY A 264 -18.28 -4.46 6.78
CA GLY A 264 -18.06 -3.76 8.04
C GLY A 264 -19.09 -4.08 9.14
N LYS A 265 -19.90 -5.11 8.97
CA LYS A 265 -20.90 -5.50 9.97
C LYS A 265 -20.27 -6.34 11.06
N ASP A 266 -20.24 -5.79 12.24
CA ASP A 266 -19.80 -6.45 13.46
C ASP A 266 -20.93 -6.37 14.49
N PRO A 267 -21.33 -7.50 15.12
CA PRO A 267 -22.39 -7.49 16.13
C PRO A 267 -22.04 -6.72 17.41
N TYR A 268 -20.79 -6.28 17.54
CA TYR A 268 -20.29 -5.53 18.70
C TYR A 268 -20.12 -4.04 18.44
N TYR A 269 -20.36 -3.56 17.20
CA TYR A 269 -20.35 -2.15 16.82
C TYR A 269 -21.76 -1.62 16.59
#